data_1c7d8393be1d8194fbbd8ab156fae44c
#
_entry.id   1c7d8393be1d8194fbbd8ab156fae44c
#
_cell.length_a   1.000
_cell.length_b   1.000
_cell.length_c   1.000
_cell.angle_alpha   90.00
_cell.angle_beta   90.00
_cell.angle_gamma   90.00
#
_symmetry.space_group_name_H-M   'P 1'
#
loop_
_entity.id
_entity.type
_entity.pdbx_description
1 polymer ?
#
loop_
_entity_poly.entity_id
_entity_poly.type
_entity_poly.pdbx_seq_one_letter_code
_entity_poly.pdbx_strand_id
1 'polypeptide(L)'
;ARYTGDPLTPAVTVSLGGTALVEDRDFTVSYSDNVNVTTDTDKAGVTITGIGNYTGTAVEKFDIAARDISLAEIKDIDRQNYTGNAVTPKLTVVDGQRELVAGRDYTVSYKNNVEVTTAAVAVITGKGNYSGTASKLFAIGGADIADADITGIKDSVTYTGKAITFAGLKVTYGDDVLVAGRDYTVSY
;
A
#
# COMPACT_ATOMS: atom_id res chain seq x y z
N ALA A 1 -23.98 -6.38 -2.22
CA ALA A 1 -22.80 -7.11 -2.75
C ALA A 1 -21.50 -6.49 -2.20
N ARG A 2 -20.36 -7.10 -2.47
CA ARG A 2 -19.04 -6.59 -2.09
C ARG A 2 -18.15 -6.56 -3.33
N TYR A 3 -17.32 -5.55 -3.47
CA TYR A 3 -16.36 -5.39 -4.57
C TYR A 3 -15.47 -6.62 -4.74
N THR A 4 -15.37 -7.11 -5.97
CA THR A 4 -14.50 -8.24 -6.37
C THR A 4 -13.48 -7.84 -7.42
N GLY A 5 -13.72 -6.70 -8.08
CA GLY A 5 -12.98 -6.24 -9.24
C GLY A 5 -13.59 -6.63 -10.58
N ASP A 6 -14.58 -7.53 -10.57
CA ASP A 6 -15.32 -7.99 -11.74
C ASP A 6 -16.78 -7.52 -11.66
N PRO A 7 -17.54 -7.52 -12.79
CA PRO A 7 -18.95 -7.21 -12.78
C PRO A 7 -19.74 -8.13 -11.84
N LEU A 8 -20.56 -7.55 -10.97
CA LEU A 8 -21.40 -8.28 -10.03
C LEU A 8 -22.81 -8.44 -10.61
N THR A 9 -23.24 -9.67 -10.73
CA THR A 9 -24.55 -10.05 -11.29
C THR A 9 -25.33 -10.88 -10.27
N PRO A 10 -25.86 -10.26 -9.19
CA PRO A 10 -26.64 -10.98 -8.20
C PRO A 10 -27.87 -11.62 -8.83
N ALA A 11 -28.14 -12.87 -8.48
CA ALA A 11 -29.32 -13.59 -9.00
C ALA A 11 -30.60 -12.83 -8.62
N VAL A 12 -31.54 -12.77 -9.57
CA VAL A 12 -32.84 -12.16 -9.37
C VAL A 12 -33.96 -13.22 -9.45
N THR A 13 -35.00 -13.00 -8.69
CA THR A 13 -36.26 -13.77 -8.79
C THR A 13 -37.37 -12.81 -9.20
N VAL A 14 -38.10 -13.14 -10.25
CA VAL A 14 -39.20 -12.31 -10.77
C VAL A 14 -40.51 -13.07 -10.63
N SER A 15 -41.55 -12.42 -10.12
CA SER A 15 -42.89 -12.98 -10.05
C SER A 15 -43.94 -11.94 -10.42
N LEU A 16 -45.02 -12.36 -11.03
CA LEU A 16 -46.17 -11.55 -11.34
C LEU A 16 -47.46 -12.23 -10.86
N GLY A 17 -48.23 -11.55 -10.00
CA GLY A 17 -49.46 -12.11 -9.44
C GLY A 17 -49.26 -13.43 -8.65
N GLY A 18 -48.08 -13.59 -8.02
CA GLY A 18 -47.72 -14.82 -7.29
C GLY A 18 -47.16 -15.95 -8.16
N THR A 19 -47.11 -15.78 -9.50
CA THR A 19 -46.51 -16.75 -10.43
C THR A 19 -45.07 -16.40 -10.70
N ALA A 20 -44.15 -17.35 -10.48
CA ALA A 20 -42.74 -17.18 -10.80
C ALA A 20 -42.52 -17.15 -12.31
N LEU A 21 -41.73 -16.17 -12.78
CA LEU A 21 -41.34 -16.04 -14.16
C LEU A 21 -39.96 -16.68 -14.39
N VAL A 22 -39.70 -17.10 -15.62
CA VAL A 22 -38.48 -17.80 -16.01
C VAL A 22 -37.63 -16.89 -16.91
N GLU A 23 -36.39 -16.72 -16.52
CA GLU A 23 -35.38 -15.94 -17.31
C GLU A 23 -35.22 -16.59 -18.70
N ASP A 24 -34.93 -15.78 -19.71
CA ASP A 24 -34.82 -16.11 -21.15
C ASP A 24 -36.12 -16.62 -21.82
N ARG A 25 -37.18 -16.88 -21.06
CA ARG A 25 -38.49 -17.20 -21.58
C ARG A 25 -39.50 -16.07 -21.40
N ASP A 26 -39.54 -15.50 -20.21
CA ASP A 26 -40.52 -14.52 -19.78
C ASP A 26 -39.91 -13.13 -19.61
N PHE A 27 -38.61 -13.07 -19.32
CA PHE A 27 -37.83 -11.82 -19.15
C PHE A 27 -36.34 -12.04 -19.41
N THR A 28 -35.63 -10.91 -19.64
CA THR A 28 -34.16 -10.85 -19.67
C THR A 28 -33.65 -9.94 -18.57
N VAL A 29 -32.38 -10.14 -18.14
CA VAL A 29 -31.73 -9.35 -17.11
C VAL A 29 -30.51 -8.63 -17.68
N SER A 30 -30.33 -7.38 -17.31
CA SER A 30 -29.10 -6.61 -17.57
C SER A 30 -28.68 -5.82 -16.34
N TYR A 31 -27.38 -5.53 -16.24
CA TYR A 31 -26.80 -4.82 -15.10
C TYR A 31 -26.09 -3.56 -15.57
N SER A 32 -26.08 -2.52 -14.72
CA SER A 32 -25.35 -1.28 -14.94
C SER A 32 -24.60 -0.87 -13.66
N ASP A 33 -23.48 -0.18 -13.83
CA ASP A 33 -22.67 0.37 -12.73
C ASP A 33 -22.29 -0.66 -11.66
N ASN A 34 -22.20 -1.93 -12.07
CA ASN A 34 -22.11 -3.11 -11.21
C ASN A 34 -20.69 -3.61 -10.94
N VAL A 35 -19.68 -2.74 -11.12
CA VAL A 35 -18.26 -3.09 -10.87
C VAL A 35 -17.72 -2.41 -9.63
N ASN A 36 -17.84 -1.09 -9.52
CA ASN A 36 -17.22 -0.29 -8.47
C ASN A 36 -18.12 -0.16 -7.23
N VAL A 37 -17.50 0.20 -6.11
CA VAL A 37 -18.20 0.57 -4.88
C VAL A 37 -19.19 1.69 -5.17
N THR A 38 -20.39 1.51 -4.65
CA THR A 38 -21.50 2.46 -4.83
C THR A 38 -21.57 3.47 -3.69
N THR A 39 -22.27 4.56 -3.95
CA THR A 39 -22.63 5.58 -2.95
C THR A 39 -24.16 5.63 -2.79
N ASP A 40 -24.65 6.41 -1.85
CA ASP A 40 -26.11 6.58 -1.65
C ASP A 40 -26.83 7.13 -2.89
N THR A 41 -26.13 7.92 -3.70
CA THR A 41 -26.66 8.56 -4.90
C THR A 41 -26.33 7.81 -6.20
N ASP A 42 -25.30 6.96 -6.18
CA ASP A 42 -24.79 6.25 -7.35
C ASP A 42 -24.75 4.75 -7.07
N LYS A 43 -25.89 4.09 -7.28
CA LYS A 43 -26.09 2.65 -6.99
C LYS A 43 -26.04 1.82 -8.27
N ALA A 44 -25.51 0.62 -8.15
CA ALA A 44 -25.61 -0.37 -9.21
C ALA A 44 -27.07 -0.69 -9.51
N GLY A 45 -27.34 -0.97 -10.78
CA GLY A 45 -28.69 -1.26 -11.26
C GLY A 45 -28.83 -2.65 -11.85
N VAL A 46 -30.00 -3.25 -11.67
CA VAL A 46 -30.46 -4.40 -12.41
C VAL A 46 -31.74 -4.01 -13.15
N THR A 47 -31.79 -4.27 -14.45
CA THR A 47 -32.95 -4.02 -15.31
C THR A 47 -33.51 -5.36 -15.77
N ILE A 48 -34.79 -5.58 -15.48
CA ILE A 48 -35.59 -6.72 -15.95
C ILE A 48 -36.43 -6.21 -17.12
N THR A 49 -36.34 -6.89 -18.27
CA THR A 49 -37.13 -6.57 -19.47
C THR A 49 -38.01 -7.76 -19.84
N GLY A 50 -39.32 -7.55 -19.85
CA GLY A 50 -40.29 -8.55 -20.26
C GLY A 50 -40.14 -8.98 -21.74
N ILE A 51 -40.26 -10.26 -21.99
CA ILE A 51 -40.23 -10.86 -23.33
C ILE A 51 -41.36 -11.89 -23.48
N GLY A 52 -41.64 -12.33 -24.72
CA GLY A 52 -42.70 -13.29 -25.01
C GLY A 52 -44.10 -12.73 -24.71
N ASN A 53 -44.74 -13.26 -23.68
CA ASN A 53 -46.06 -12.80 -23.23
C ASN A 53 -46.02 -11.61 -22.28
N TYR A 54 -44.83 -11.11 -21.95
CA TYR A 54 -44.61 -10.00 -21.03
C TYR A 54 -43.94 -8.84 -21.74
N THR A 55 -44.21 -7.62 -21.29
CA THR A 55 -43.68 -6.38 -21.88
C THR A 55 -43.27 -5.41 -20.77
N GLY A 56 -42.49 -4.38 -21.14
CA GLY A 56 -42.06 -3.34 -20.23
C GLY A 56 -40.75 -3.68 -19.49
N THR A 57 -40.31 -2.76 -18.64
CA THR A 57 -39.08 -2.87 -17.87
C THR A 57 -39.32 -2.57 -16.40
N ALA A 58 -38.61 -3.24 -15.52
CA ALA A 58 -38.47 -2.90 -14.10
C ALA A 58 -37.00 -2.71 -13.76
N VAL A 59 -36.71 -1.72 -12.92
CA VAL A 59 -35.33 -1.41 -12.49
C VAL A 59 -35.26 -1.46 -10.98
N GLU A 60 -34.32 -2.23 -10.47
CA GLU A 60 -33.97 -2.30 -9.06
C GLU A 60 -32.53 -1.86 -8.83
N LYS A 61 -32.24 -1.37 -7.64
CA LYS A 61 -30.93 -0.88 -7.28
C LYS A 61 -30.32 -1.73 -6.18
N PHE A 62 -28.98 -1.89 -6.21
CA PHE A 62 -28.26 -2.60 -5.16
C PHE A 62 -26.93 -1.90 -4.81
N ASP A 63 -26.44 -2.15 -3.62
CA ASP A 63 -25.18 -1.60 -3.13
C ASP A 63 -24.02 -2.57 -3.35
N ILE A 64 -22.87 -1.97 -3.67
CA ILE A 64 -21.57 -2.65 -3.71
C ILE A 64 -20.70 -2.01 -2.62
N ALA A 65 -20.44 -2.75 -1.56
CA ALA A 65 -19.60 -2.34 -0.46
C ALA A 65 -18.12 -2.49 -0.80
N ALA A 66 -17.28 -1.67 -0.20
CA ALA A 66 -15.83 -1.75 -0.34
C ALA A 66 -15.29 -3.10 0.15
N ARG A 67 -14.20 -3.56 -0.48
CA ARG A 67 -13.44 -4.72 -0.05
C ARG A 67 -12.45 -4.32 1.04
N ASP A 68 -12.34 -5.12 2.08
CA ASP A 68 -11.38 -4.88 3.16
C ASP A 68 -9.96 -5.13 2.65
N ILE A 69 -9.10 -4.09 2.73
CA ILE A 69 -7.72 -4.15 2.27
C ILE A 69 -6.84 -5.07 3.14
N SER A 70 -7.29 -5.42 4.35
CA SER A 70 -6.60 -6.39 5.20
C SER A 70 -6.55 -7.79 4.61
N LEU A 71 -7.40 -8.08 3.60
CA LEU A 71 -7.38 -9.31 2.82
C LEU A 71 -6.32 -9.33 1.71
N ALA A 72 -5.74 -8.18 1.40
CA ALA A 72 -4.65 -8.07 0.44
C ALA A 72 -3.31 -8.41 1.09
N GLU A 73 -2.41 -9.01 0.31
CA GLU A 73 -1.05 -9.33 0.73
C GLU A 73 -0.13 -8.15 0.46
N ILE A 74 0.54 -7.64 1.49
CA ILE A 74 1.70 -6.77 1.34
C ILE A 74 2.92 -7.68 1.21
N LYS A 75 3.58 -7.68 0.06
CA LYS A 75 4.80 -8.48 -0.17
C LYS A 75 5.90 -8.08 0.80
N ASP A 76 6.87 -8.96 1.00
CA ASP A 76 8.01 -8.68 1.87
C ASP A 76 8.76 -7.45 1.38
N ILE A 77 9.18 -6.64 2.34
CA ILE A 77 9.96 -5.44 2.11
C ILE A 77 11.40 -5.78 2.46
N ASP A 78 12.29 -5.68 1.49
CA ASP A 78 13.71 -5.89 1.72
C ASP A 78 14.24 -4.96 2.82
N ARG A 79 15.29 -5.41 3.52
CA ARG A 79 15.99 -4.57 4.50
C ARG A 79 16.47 -3.29 3.79
N GLN A 80 16.12 -2.16 4.37
CA GLN A 80 16.55 -0.84 3.93
C GLN A 80 17.82 -0.43 4.65
N ASN A 81 18.58 0.50 4.09
CA ASN A 81 19.72 1.12 4.74
C ASN A 81 19.30 2.39 5.47
N TYR A 82 19.95 2.67 6.60
CA TYR A 82 19.84 3.97 7.28
C TYR A 82 20.37 5.07 6.36
N THR A 83 19.64 6.19 6.28
CA THR A 83 19.98 7.33 5.42
C THR A 83 20.00 8.66 6.17
N GLY A 84 19.76 8.64 7.49
CA GLY A 84 19.54 9.87 8.28
C GLY A 84 18.14 10.48 8.11
N ASN A 85 17.40 10.05 7.09
CA ASN A 85 16.08 10.55 6.74
C ASN A 85 15.02 9.45 6.82
N ALA A 86 13.74 9.86 6.71
CA ALA A 86 12.64 8.89 6.70
C ALA A 86 12.74 7.94 5.49
N VAL A 87 12.82 6.66 5.77
CA VAL A 87 12.89 5.57 4.78
C VAL A 87 11.47 5.15 4.38
N THR A 88 11.14 5.27 3.10
CA THR A 88 9.80 5.03 2.56
C THR A 88 9.83 4.06 1.38
N PRO A 89 10.04 2.75 1.61
CA PRO A 89 10.16 1.77 0.54
C PRO A 89 8.87 1.66 -0.27
N LYS A 90 9.00 1.49 -1.59
CA LYS A 90 7.85 1.19 -2.44
C LYS A 90 7.27 -0.16 -2.06
N LEU A 91 5.94 -0.22 -1.91
CA LEU A 91 5.23 -1.45 -1.58
C LEU A 91 4.67 -2.12 -2.84
N THR A 92 4.68 -3.44 -2.84
CA THR A 92 3.88 -4.28 -3.74
C THR A 92 2.74 -4.88 -2.92
N VAL A 93 1.50 -4.53 -3.28
CA VAL A 93 0.29 -4.98 -2.59
C VAL A 93 -0.57 -5.74 -3.58
N VAL A 94 -1.02 -6.95 -3.24
CA VAL A 94 -1.73 -7.84 -4.15
C VAL A 94 -3.02 -8.36 -3.50
N ASP A 95 -4.14 -8.23 -4.18
CA ASP A 95 -5.43 -8.85 -3.81
C ASP A 95 -5.76 -9.98 -4.79
N GLY A 96 -5.54 -11.21 -4.36
CA GLY A 96 -5.61 -12.38 -5.24
C GLY A 96 -4.54 -12.31 -6.35
N GLN A 97 -4.96 -12.11 -7.60
CA GLN A 97 -4.05 -11.94 -8.75
C GLN A 97 -3.90 -10.47 -9.19
N ARG A 98 -4.59 -9.54 -8.51
CA ARG A 98 -4.60 -8.12 -8.86
C ARG A 98 -3.57 -7.35 -8.04
N GLU A 99 -2.61 -6.72 -8.70
CA GLU A 99 -1.75 -5.74 -8.05
C GLU A 99 -2.50 -4.42 -7.85
N LEU A 100 -2.49 -3.94 -6.61
CA LEU A 100 -3.14 -2.70 -6.21
C LEU A 100 -2.22 -1.51 -6.46
N VAL A 101 -2.81 -0.37 -6.83
CA VAL A 101 -2.10 0.84 -7.19
C VAL A 101 -2.18 1.87 -6.06
N ALA A 102 -1.02 2.27 -5.54
CA ALA A 102 -0.93 3.36 -4.57
C ALA A 102 -1.52 4.67 -5.14
N GLY A 103 -2.28 5.40 -4.31
CA GLY A 103 -2.99 6.60 -4.71
C GLY A 103 -4.38 6.35 -5.30
N ARG A 104 -4.62 5.21 -5.95
CA ARG A 104 -5.93 4.79 -6.46
C ARG A 104 -6.65 3.86 -5.48
N ASP A 105 -6.02 2.73 -5.13
CA ASP A 105 -6.61 1.66 -4.34
C ASP A 105 -6.27 1.75 -2.85
N TYR A 106 -5.16 2.42 -2.52
CA TYR A 106 -4.73 2.66 -1.14
C TYR A 106 -3.79 3.86 -1.03
N THR A 107 -3.62 4.36 0.19
CA THR A 107 -2.56 5.29 0.58
C THR A 107 -1.58 4.60 1.51
N VAL A 108 -0.33 5.10 1.59
CA VAL A 108 0.72 4.55 2.45
C VAL A 108 1.15 5.60 3.46
N SER A 109 1.39 5.17 4.69
CA SER A 109 2.09 5.93 5.72
C SER A 109 3.11 5.04 6.42
N TYR A 110 4.13 5.64 7.04
CA TYR A 110 5.20 4.91 7.70
C TYR A 110 5.35 5.35 9.14
N LYS A 111 5.82 4.43 10.01
CA LYS A 111 6.12 4.68 11.41
C LYS A 111 7.46 4.05 11.77
N ASN A 112 8.19 4.69 12.70
CA ASN A 112 9.50 4.23 13.17
C ASN A 112 10.49 4.00 12.02
N ASN A 113 10.43 4.87 10.99
CA ASN A 113 11.11 4.67 9.72
C ASN A 113 12.30 5.61 9.49
N VAL A 114 12.90 6.12 10.56
CA VAL A 114 14.12 6.98 10.51
C VAL A 114 15.32 6.22 11.04
N GLU A 115 15.22 5.70 12.25
CA GLU A 115 16.34 5.08 12.96
C GLU A 115 16.54 3.61 12.57
N VAL A 116 17.73 3.08 12.84
CA VAL A 116 18.04 1.65 12.72
C VAL A 116 17.09 0.84 13.60
N THR A 117 16.35 -0.07 12.99
CA THR A 117 15.33 -0.86 13.67
C THR A 117 14.93 -2.09 12.87
N THR A 118 14.40 -3.10 13.55
CA THR A 118 13.71 -4.23 12.92
C THR A 118 12.17 -4.06 12.93
N ALA A 119 11.68 -2.93 13.44
CA ALA A 119 10.27 -2.67 13.74
C ALA A 119 9.73 -1.38 13.09
N ALA A 120 10.31 -0.96 11.96
CA ALA A 120 9.68 0.04 11.10
C ALA A 120 8.41 -0.55 10.50
N VAL A 121 7.38 0.29 10.32
CA VAL A 121 6.05 -0.15 9.88
C VAL A 121 5.61 0.63 8.65
N ALA A 122 5.26 -0.06 7.60
CA ALA A 122 4.46 0.48 6.50
C ALA A 122 2.98 0.18 6.79
N VAL A 123 2.13 1.20 6.77
CA VAL A 123 0.68 1.09 6.95
C VAL A 123 0.00 1.52 5.65
N ILE A 124 -0.83 0.65 5.10
CA ILE A 124 -1.71 0.98 3.99
C ILE A 124 -3.12 1.23 4.49
N THR A 125 -3.79 2.21 3.89
CA THR A 125 -5.21 2.52 4.14
C THR A 125 -5.96 2.44 2.82
N GLY A 126 -7.00 1.61 2.78
CA GLY A 126 -7.83 1.40 1.59
C GLY A 126 -8.48 2.69 1.10
N LYS A 127 -8.63 2.81 -0.22
CA LYS A 127 -9.21 3.95 -0.93
C LYS A 127 -10.03 3.47 -2.12
N GLY A 128 -11.08 4.23 -2.49
CA GLY A 128 -11.94 3.88 -3.62
C GLY A 128 -12.70 2.57 -3.38
N ASN A 129 -12.34 1.53 -4.09
CA ASN A 129 -12.98 0.22 -3.98
C ASN A 129 -12.50 -0.60 -2.76
N TYR A 130 -11.55 -0.08 -1.99
CA TYR A 130 -11.01 -0.72 -0.78
C TYR A 130 -11.26 0.14 0.45
N SER A 131 -11.41 -0.50 1.60
CA SER A 131 -11.57 0.12 2.92
C SER A 131 -10.70 -0.57 3.96
N GLY A 132 -10.63 -0.01 5.18
CA GLY A 132 -9.83 -0.58 6.26
C GLY A 132 -8.34 -0.28 6.13
N THR A 133 -7.52 -0.98 6.93
CA THR A 133 -6.07 -0.80 6.99
C THR A 133 -5.35 -2.14 7.09
N ALA A 134 -4.13 -2.20 6.55
CA ALA A 134 -3.20 -3.30 6.80
C ALA A 134 -1.79 -2.74 7.03
N SER A 135 -0.90 -3.54 7.60
CA SER A 135 0.46 -3.11 7.88
C SER A 135 1.48 -4.21 7.65
N LYS A 136 2.72 -3.80 7.35
CA LYS A 136 3.87 -4.69 7.18
C LYS A 136 5.06 -4.11 7.92
N LEU A 137 5.76 -4.95 8.68
CA LEU A 137 7.04 -4.61 9.29
C LEU A 137 8.16 -4.67 8.25
N PHE A 138 9.15 -3.81 8.43
CA PHE A 138 10.41 -3.89 7.69
C PHE A 138 11.58 -3.47 8.57
N ALA A 139 12.79 -3.83 8.15
CA ALA A 139 14.01 -3.50 8.87
C ALA A 139 14.76 -2.35 8.20
N ILE A 140 15.33 -1.47 9.03
CA ILE A 140 16.32 -0.47 8.64
C ILE A 140 17.63 -0.87 9.29
N GLY A 141 18.64 -1.19 8.49
CA GLY A 141 19.98 -1.53 8.96
C GLY A 141 20.87 -0.32 9.06
N GLY A 142 21.95 -0.43 9.86
CA GLY A 142 22.99 0.59 9.91
C GLY A 142 23.63 0.82 8.54
N ALA A 143 24.05 2.06 8.29
CA ALA A 143 24.91 2.40 7.17
C ALA A 143 26.30 1.80 7.38
N ASP A 144 26.99 1.45 6.29
CA ASP A 144 28.39 1.04 6.38
C ASP A 144 29.27 2.29 6.53
N ILE A 145 30.06 2.31 7.62
CA ILE A 145 30.99 3.43 7.87
C ILE A 145 32.09 3.53 6.80
N ALA A 146 32.34 2.45 6.06
CA ALA A 146 33.28 2.46 4.93
C ALA A 146 32.84 3.37 3.79
N ASP A 147 31.53 3.67 3.70
CA ASP A 147 30.96 4.58 2.71
C ASP A 147 30.94 6.06 3.19
N ALA A 148 31.49 6.33 4.39
CA ALA A 148 31.53 7.68 4.94
C ALA A 148 32.76 8.46 4.43
N ASP A 149 32.57 9.76 4.25
CA ASP A 149 33.68 10.67 3.93
C ASP A 149 34.44 11.06 5.20
N ILE A 150 35.74 10.84 5.18
CA ILE A 150 36.64 11.17 6.30
C ILE A 150 37.56 12.31 5.89
N THR A 151 37.53 13.40 6.63
CA THR A 151 38.38 14.60 6.40
C THR A 151 39.11 14.99 7.69
N GLY A 152 40.08 15.89 7.58
CA GLY A 152 40.89 16.36 8.73
C GLY A 152 42.11 15.48 9.02
N ILE A 153 42.39 14.46 8.22
CA ILE A 153 43.64 13.70 8.25
C ILE A 153 44.66 14.50 7.39
N LYS A 154 45.85 14.74 7.93
CA LYS A 154 46.95 15.39 7.20
C LYS A 154 47.74 14.33 6.42
N ASP A 155 48.10 14.64 5.19
CA ASP A 155 48.89 13.73 4.32
C ASP A 155 50.28 13.47 4.88
N SER A 156 50.84 14.38 5.68
CA SER A 156 52.11 14.20 6.37
C SER A 156 52.10 14.89 7.71
N VAL A 157 52.82 14.32 8.69
CA VAL A 157 53.01 14.89 10.01
C VAL A 157 54.48 14.67 10.45
N THR A 158 55.01 15.62 11.21
CA THR A 158 56.36 15.49 11.75
C THR A 158 56.42 14.52 12.90
N TYR A 159 57.41 13.63 12.93
CA TYR A 159 57.66 12.73 14.01
C TYR A 159 57.91 13.49 15.32
N THR A 160 57.19 13.12 16.39
CA THR A 160 57.26 13.82 17.69
C THR A 160 57.74 12.91 18.84
N GLY A 161 58.04 11.65 18.54
CA GLY A 161 58.36 10.62 19.57
C GLY A 161 57.16 10.19 20.40
N LYS A 162 55.96 10.62 20.08
CA LYS A 162 54.68 10.28 20.75
C LYS A 162 53.65 9.87 19.73
N ALA A 163 52.58 9.21 20.21
CA ALA A 163 51.42 8.92 19.36
C ALA A 163 50.85 10.21 18.74
N ILE A 164 50.58 10.16 17.45
CA ILE A 164 49.97 11.25 16.68
C ILE A 164 48.50 11.00 16.54
N THR A 165 47.69 11.99 16.95
CA THR A 165 46.22 11.97 16.82
C THR A 165 45.72 13.18 16.06
N PHE A 166 44.60 13.04 15.39
CA PHE A 166 43.98 14.14 14.58
C PHE A 166 42.75 14.69 15.32
N ALA A 167 42.92 15.84 16.00
CA ALA A 167 41.84 16.52 16.71
C ALA A 167 40.76 17.13 15.77
N GLY A 168 41.10 17.33 14.49
CA GLY A 168 40.20 17.91 13.47
C GLY A 168 39.50 16.88 12.59
N LEU A 169 39.48 15.60 12.99
CA LEU A 169 38.81 14.55 12.24
C LEU A 169 37.29 14.84 12.12
N LYS A 170 36.78 14.87 10.90
CA LYS A 170 35.37 15.00 10.60
C LYS A 170 34.96 13.82 9.74
N VAL A 171 33.91 13.14 10.15
CA VAL A 171 33.30 12.01 9.43
C VAL A 171 31.90 12.42 9.03
N THR A 172 31.55 12.26 7.74
CA THR A 172 30.21 12.58 7.21
C THR A 172 29.69 11.40 6.42
N TYR A 173 28.37 11.18 6.50
CA TYR A 173 27.67 10.18 5.70
C TYR A 173 26.48 10.88 4.99
N GLY A 174 26.61 11.07 3.69
CA GLY A 174 25.73 11.98 2.97
C GLY A 174 25.79 13.40 3.54
N ASP A 175 24.68 13.96 3.93
CA ASP A 175 24.58 15.30 4.53
C ASP A 175 24.78 15.30 6.07
N ASP A 176 24.86 14.13 6.71
CA ASP A 176 24.95 13.99 8.17
C ASP A 176 26.41 14.05 8.65
N VAL A 177 26.67 14.86 9.69
CA VAL A 177 27.93 14.86 10.41
C VAL A 177 27.87 13.86 11.56
N LEU A 178 28.69 12.82 11.47
CA LEU A 178 28.73 11.77 12.48
C LEU A 178 29.50 12.22 13.74
N VAL A 179 29.08 11.73 14.90
CA VAL A 179 29.63 12.10 16.22
C VAL A 179 30.47 10.96 16.78
N ALA A 180 31.74 11.21 17.06
CA ALA A 180 32.63 10.27 17.70
C ALA A 180 32.08 9.85 19.08
N GLY A 181 32.15 8.56 19.39
CA GLY A 181 31.61 7.97 20.62
C GLY A 181 30.13 7.63 20.59
N ARG A 182 29.36 8.19 19.63
CA ARG A 182 27.97 7.82 19.37
C ARG A 182 27.84 6.99 18.09
N ASP A 183 28.36 7.50 16.98
CA ASP A 183 28.16 6.93 15.65
C ASP A 183 29.38 6.11 15.20
N TYR A 184 30.55 6.45 15.67
CA TYR A 184 31.81 5.73 15.36
C TYR A 184 32.85 5.87 16.48
N THR A 185 33.84 5.02 16.44
CA THR A 185 35.03 5.10 17.29
C THR A 185 36.29 5.27 16.44
N VAL A 186 37.30 5.97 16.98
CA VAL A 186 38.61 6.15 16.33
C VAL A 186 39.67 5.42 17.12
N SER A 187 40.52 4.67 16.41
CA SER A 187 41.76 4.08 16.95
C SER A 187 42.97 4.57 16.15
N TYR A 188 44.13 4.69 16.80
CA TYR A 188 45.38 5.14 16.20
C TYR A 188 46.47 4.09 16.36
#